data_2acf7e6e8180336ae29b237343789f0c
#
_entry.id   2acf7e6e8180336ae29b237343789f0c
#
_cell.length_a   1.000
_cell.length_b   1.000
_cell.length_c   1.000
_cell.angle_alpha   90.00
_cell.angle_beta   90.00
_cell.angle_gamma   90.00
#
_symmetry.space_group_name_H-M   'P 1'
#
loop_
_entity.id
_entity.type
_entity.pdbx_description
1 polymer ?
#
loop_
_entity_poly.entity_id
_entity_poly.type
_entity_poly.pdbx_seq_one_letter_code
_entity_poly.pdbx_strand_id
1 'polypeptide(L)'
;MSIKDEILKLVEQITPTDGLEREHINDTIQWIKSGAELFRIQKPDIPPKHLVSYFVVIDPKENKILLIDHIKAQLWLPAGGHVEPNEHPKATVEREVVEELNIQADFLYDGIFFLTQAVTVNLTAGHTDVSLWYVLKADSNAPLQYDPGEFNGYKWFSPEEILETPIEKLDPHLHRFVKKWIAHREASDSDHGIK
;
A
#
# COMPACT_ATOMS: atom_id res chain seq x y z
N MET A 1 2.90 11.09 -23.06
CA MET A 1 2.96 9.72 -22.47
C MET A 1 1.61 9.50 -21.83
N SER A 2 0.99 8.34 -22.01
CA SER A 2 -0.30 8.07 -21.36
C SER A 2 -0.08 7.73 -19.88
N ILE A 3 -1.11 7.88 -19.06
CA ILE A 3 -1.04 7.49 -17.64
C ILE A 3 -0.70 6.01 -17.49
N LYS A 4 -1.18 5.14 -18.39
CA LYS A 4 -0.85 3.71 -18.40
C LYS A 4 0.65 3.46 -18.66
N ASP A 5 1.28 4.27 -19.55
CA ASP A 5 2.74 4.19 -19.80
C ASP A 5 3.54 4.66 -18.57
N GLU A 6 3.04 5.66 -17.85
CA GLU A 6 3.68 6.13 -16.61
C GLU A 6 3.60 5.08 -15.52
N ILE A 7 2.42 4.48 -15.31
CA ILE A 7 2.23 3.41 -14.33
C ILE A 7 3.11 2.20 -14.69
N LEU A 8 3.20 1.83 -15.96
CA LEU A 8 4.08 0.74 -16.40
C LEU A 8 5.53 0.99 -15.98
N LYS A 9 6.06 2.20 -16.22
CA LYS A 9 7.42 2.56 -15.81
C LYS A 9 7.63 2.51 -14.31
N LEU A 10 6.64 2.96 -13.52
CA LEU A 10 6.71 2.87 -12.06
C LEU A 10 6.78 1.42 -11.59
N VAL A 11 5.98 0.53 -12.19
CA VAL A 11 5.97 -0.90 -11.85
C VAL A 11 7.28 -1.58 -12.26
N GLU A 12 7.84 -1.23 -13.43
CA GLU A 12 9.12 -1.76 -13.91
C GLU A 12 10.32 -1.34 -13.02
N GLN A 13 10.20 -0.28 -12.23
CA GLN A 13 11.24 0.20 -11.30
C GLN A 13 11.23 -0.49 -9.94
N ILE A 14 10.20 -1.27 -9.63
CA ILE A 14 10.10 -1.94 -8.32
C ILE A 14 11.14 -3.05 -8.23
N THR A 15 11.93 -3.03 -7.17
CA THR A 15 12.88 -4.10 -6.85
C THR A 15 12.19 -5.14 -5.96
N PRO A 16 11.89 -6.35 -6.48
CA PRO A 16 11.25 -7.39 -5.67
C PRO A 16 12.22 -7.97 -4.65
N THR A 17 11.72 -8.29 -3.45
CA THR A 17 12.50 -8.94 -2.38
C THR A 17 12.17 -10.41 -2.20
N ASP A 18 11.08 -10.89 -2.78
CA ASP A 18 10.71 -12.31 -2.76
C ASP A 18 10.13 -12.79 -4.10
N GLY A 19 9.95 -14.11 -4.22
CA GLY A 19 9.46 -14.74 -5.45
C GLY A 19 8.03 -14.32 -5.81
N LEU A 20 7.15 -14.21 -4.82
CA LEU A 20 5.76 -13.86 -5.05
C LEU A 20 5.60 -12.38 -5.48
N GLU A 21 6.39 -11.47 -4.91
CA GLU A 21 6.40 -10.08 -5.37
C GLU A 21 6.86 -9.99 -6.84
N ARG A 22 7.88 -10.75 -7.21
CA ARG A 22 8.36 -10.84 -8.60
C ARG A 22 7.26 -11.35 -9.55
N GLU A 23 6.51 -12.37 -9.14
CA GLU A 23 5.38 -12.89 -9.92
C GLU A 23 4.29 -11.84 -10.08
N HIS A 24 3.91 -11.14 -9.00
CA HIS A 24 2.92 -10.07 -9.04
C HIS A 24 3.35 -8.91 -9.94
N ILE A 25 4.62 -8.49 -9.88
CA ILE A 25 5.18 -7.45 -10.76
C ILE A 25 5.09 -7.90 -12.22
N ASN A 26 5.55 -9.10 -12.55
CA ASN A 26 5.55 -9.61 -13.91
C ASN A 26 4.12 -9.73 -14.47
N ASP A 27 3.19 -10.24 -13.69
CA ASP A 27 1.78 -10.34 -14.08
C ASP A 27 1.18 -8.94 -14.30
N THR A 28 1.46 -8.00 -13.41
CA THR A 28 0.99 -6.61 -13.55
C THR A 28 1.55 -5.94 -14.81
N ILE A 29 2.82 -6.13 -15.13
CA ILE A 29 3.44 -5.64 -16.36
C ILE A 29 2.72 -6.21 -17.60
N GLN A 30 2.45 -7.51 -17.63
CA GLN A 30 1.75 -8.15 -18.73
C GLN A 30 0.30 -7.65 -18.83
N TRP A 31 -0.39 -7.50 -17.69
CA TRP A 31 -1.74 -6.97 -17.64
C TRP A 31 -1.82 -5.53 -18.18
N ILE A 32 -0.90 -4.64 -17.82
CA ILE A 32 -0.83 -3.28 -18.35
C ILE A 32 -0.56 -3.31 -19.87
N LYS A 33 0.41 -4.11 -20.32
CA LYS A 33 0.80 -4.24 -21.73
C LYS A 33 -0.29 -4.87 -22.60
N SER A 34 -1.23 -5.62 -22.02
CA SER A 34 -2.37 -6.18 -22.75
C SER A 34 -3.39 -5.13 -23.21
N GLY A 35 -3.28 -3.89 -22.71
CA GLY A 35 -4.23 -2.82 -22.98
C GLY A 35 -5.52 -2.90 -22.15
N ALA A 36 -5.57 -3.78 -21.15
CA ALA A 36 -6.72 -3.92 -20.26
C ALA A 36 -7.06 -2.61 -19.52
N GLU A 37 -8.31 -2.53 -19.03
CA GLU A 37 -8.72 -1.43 -18.17
C GLU A 37 -8.08 -1.61 -16.80
N LEU A 38 -7.34 -0.58 -16.34
CA LEU A 38 -6.60 -0.61 -15.07
C LEU A 38 -7.38 0.00 -13.92
N PHE A 39 -8.35 0.84 -14.22
CA PHE A 39 -9.06 1.65 -13.25
C PHE A 39 -10.46 1.09 -13.00
N ARG A 40 -10.98 1.29 -11.79
CA ARG A 40 -12.37 0.98 -11.51
C ARG A 40 -13.26 2.05 -12.15
N ILE A 41 -13.96 1.70 -13.23
CA ILE A 41 -14.81 2.62 -13.98
C ILE A 41 -16.27 2.62 -13.53
N GLN A 42 -16.70 1.58 -12.82
CA GLN A 42 -18.04 1.48 -12.26
C GLN A 42 -18.05 0.70 -10.96
N LYS A 43 -18.71 1.25 -9.93
CA LYS A 43 -18.96 0.57 -8.65
C LYS A 43 -19.98 -0.56 -8.83
N PRO A 44 -19.91 -1.68 -8.07
CA PRO A 44 -18.87 -1.87 -7.07
C PRO A 44 -17.48 -2.20 -7.65
N ASP A 45 -17.34 -3.06 -8.69
CA ASP A 45 -16.06 -3.68 -9.03
C ASP A 45 -15.93 -3.98 -10.51
N ILE A 46 -16.14 -2.96 -11.38
CA ILE A 46 -15.97 -3.09 -12.83
C ILE A 46 -14.79 -2.22 -13.29
N PRO A 47 -13.74 -2.81 -13.89
CA PRO A 47 -13.49 -4.25 -14.07
C PRO A 47 -13.17 -4.95 -12.74
N PRO A 48 -13.29 -6.30 -12.67
CA PRO A 48 -13.05 -7.05 -11.44
C PRO A 48 -11.57 -7.18 -11.05
N LYS A 49 -10.67 -6.60 -11.81
CA LYS A 49 -9.25 -6.41 -11.49
C LYS A 49 -8.90 -4.96 -11.78
N HIS A 50 -8.43 -4.22 -10.77
CA HIS A 50 -8.11 -2.81 -10.92
C HIS A 50 -7.03 -2.36 -9.92
N LEU A 51 -6.50 -1.15 -10.16
CA LEU A 51 -5.43 -0.58 -9.35
C LEU A 51 -5.96 0.05 -8.07
N VAL A 52 -5.21 -0.19 -7.01
CA VAL A 52 -5.35 0.44 -5.69
C VAL A 52 -3.99 1.03 -5.29
N SER A 53 -3.98 2.21 -4.70
CA SER A 53 -2.81 2.77 -4.05
C SER A 53 -2.94 2.59 -2.54
N TYR A 54 -2.10 1.75 -1.95
CA TYR A 54 -1.92 1.66 -0.51
C TYR A 54 -0.83 2.62 -0.05
N PHE A 55 -0.97 3.14 1.15
CA PHE A 55 0.09 3.90 1.80
C PHE A 55 0.30 3.42 3.24
N VAL A 56 1.50 2.97 3.51
CA VAL A 56 1.94 2.59 4.85
C VAL A 56 2.56 3.81 5.51
N VAL A 57 1.94 4.28 6.59
CA VAL A 57 2.47 5.40 7.37
C VAL A 57 3.38 4.86 8.45
N ILE A 58 4.61 5.35 8.47
CA ILE A 58 5.67 4.89 9.39
C ILE A 58 6.16 6.06 10.22
N ASP A 59 6.36 5.84 11.51
CA ASP A 59 7.17 6.70 12.36
C ASP A 59 8.60 6.17 12.35
N PRO A 60 9.54 6.84 11.65
CA PRO A 60 10.92 6.34 11.56
C PRO A 60 11.71 6.50 12.87
N LYS A 61 11.27 7.37 13.80
CA LYS A 61 11.92 7.58 15.09
C LYS A 61 11.54 6.51 16.09
N GLU A 62 10.24 6.25 16.21
CA GLU A 62 9.68 5.28 17.15
C GLU A 62 9.64 3.85 16.55
N ASN A 63 10.02 3.70 15.28
CA ASN A 63 9.94 2.45 14.52
C ASN A 63 8.55 1.82 14.58
N LYS A 64 7.52 2.62 14.30
CA LYS A 64 6.12 2.18 14.34
C LYS A 64 5.46 2.29 12.97
N ILE A 65 4.53 1.40 12.71
CA ILE A 65 3.74 1.30 11.49
C ILE A 65 2.28 1.48 11.86
N LEU A 66 1.60 2.42 11.19
CA LEU A 66 0.19 2.66 11.36
C LEU A 66 -0.62 1.62 10.58
N LEU A 67 -1.56 0.98 11.24
CA LEU A 67 -2.60 0.17 10.60
C LEU A 67 -3.97 0.69 11.03
N ILE A 68 -4.94 0.52 10.13
CA ILE A 68 -6.34 0.84 10.35
C ILE A 68 -7.17 -0.43 10.55
N ASP A 69 -8.16 -0.38 11.43
CA ASP A 69 -9.17 -1.42 11.60
C ASP A 69 -10.32 -1.16 10.61
N HIS A 70 -10.26 -1.78 9.44
CA HIS A 70 -11.15 -1.50 8.33
C HIS A 70 -12.51 -2.20 8.49
N ILE A 71 -13.60 -1.43 8.53
CA ILE A 71 -14.97 -1.92 8.80
C ILE A 71 -15.38 -3.03 7.81
N LYS A 72 -15.21 -2.82 6.51
CA LYS A 72 -15.68 -3.77 5.49
C LYS A 72 -14.76 -4.98 5.31
N ALA A 73 -13.44 -4.75 5.33
CA ALA A 73 -12.47 -5.84 5.21
C ALA A 73 -12.39 -6.68 6.49
N GLN A 74 -12.73 -6.10 7.65
CA GLN A 74 -12.63 -6.75 8.97
C GLN A 74 -11.20 -7.23 9.28
N LEU A 75 -10.23 -6.45 8.83
CA LEU A 75 -8.80 -6.69 8.96
C LEU A 75 -8.08 -5.42 9.39
N TRP A 76 -6.94 -5.60 10.04
CA TRP A 76 -5.94 -4.55 10.17
C TRP A 76 -5.11 -4.48 8.89
N LEU A 77 -5.12 -3.34 8.23
CA LEU A 77 -4.43 -3.15 6.95
C LEU A 77 -3.93 -1.70 6.80
N PRO A 78 -3.03 -1.42 5.85
CA PRO A 78 -2.71 -0.06 5.47
C PRO A 78 -3.92 0.66 4.92
N ALA A 79 -3.96 1.98 5.05
CA ALA A 79 -4.95 2.83 4.41
C ALA A 79 -4.69 2.91 2.89
N GLY A 80 -5.69 3.32 2.12
CA GLY A 80 -5.56 3.47 0.68
C GLY A 80 -6.86 3.42 -0.08
N GLY A 81 -6.81 3.75 -1.36
CA GLY A 81 -7.99 3.83 -2.20
C GLY A 81 -7.76 3.46 -3.65
N HIS A 82 -8.85 3.40 -4.38
CA HIS A 82 -8.82 3.09 -5.80
C HIS A 82 -8.19 4.23 -6.61
N VAL A 83 -7.33 3.85 -7.55
CA VAL A 83 -6.79 4.82 -8.52
C VAL A 83 -7.90 5.18 -9.50
N GLU A 84 -8.26 6.45 -9.54
CA GLU A 84 -9.30 6.96 -10.42
C GLU A 84 -8.84 7.00 -11.89
N PRO A 85 -9.76 6.96 -12.88
CA PRO A 85 -9.40 7.04 -14.28
C PRO A 85 -8.54 8.27 -14.60
N ASN A 86 -7.37 8.02 -15.21
CA ASN A 86 -6.35 9.04 -15.53
C ASN A 86 -5.67 9.70 -14.32
N GLU A 87 -5.86 9.20 -13.12
CA GLU A 87 -5.15 9.63 -11.93
C GLU A 87 -3.77 8.93 -11.84
N HIS A 88 -2.76 9.68 -11.42
CA HIS A 88 -1.46 9.08 -11.11
C HIS A 88 -1.52 8.41 -9.72
N PRO A 89 -1.00 7.18 -9.53
CA PRO A 89 -1.12 6.47 -8.25
C PRO A 89 -0.60 7.24 -7.04
N LYS A 90 0.43 8.08 -7.21
CA LYS A 90 0.93 8.95 -6.14
C LYS A 90 -0.08 10.05 -5.78
N ALA A 91 -0.81 10.58 -6.76
CA ALA A 91 -1.88 11.56 -6.50
C ALA A 91 -3.07 10.93 -5.76
N THR A 92 -3.38 9.65 -6.04
CA THR A 92 -4.33 8.87 -5.23
C THR A 92 -3.89 8.85 -3.76
N VAL A 93 -2.62 8.55 -3.48
CA VAL A 93 -2.10 8.56 -2.10
C VAL A 93 -2.26 9.95 -1.45
N GLU A 94 -1.91 11.02 -2.19
CA GLU A 94 -2.02 12.40 -1.69
C GLU A 94 -3.46 12.80 -1.37
N ARG A 95 -4.43 12.30 -2.14
CA ARG A 95 -5.86 12.52 -1.91
C ARG A 95 -6.38 11.69 -0.75
N GLU A 96 -6.17 10.37 -0.80
CA GLU A 96 -6.72 9.44 0.19
C GLU A 96 -6.16 9.66 1.60
N VAL A 97 -4.88 10.02 1.73
CA VAL A 97 -4.30 10.28 3.06
C VAL A 97 -4.94 11.49 3.75
N VAL A 98 -5.37 12.49 2.97
CA VAL A 98 -6.10 13.65 3.49
C VAL A 98 -7.54 13.24 3.83
N GLU A 99 -8.22 12.50 2.96
CA GLU A 99 -9.61 12.07 3.15
C GLU A 99 -9.74 11.11 4.35
N GLU A 100 -8.84 10.12 4.45
CA GLU A 100 -8.93 9.05 5.43
C GLU A 100 -8.29 9.38 6.77
N LEU A 101 -7.17 10.11 6.79
CA LEU A 101 -6.36 10.35 7.99
C LEU A 101 -6.17 11.84 8.34
N ASN A 102 -6.67 12.74 7.51
CA ASN A 102 -6.55 14.20 7.66
C ASN A 102 -5.10 14.68 7.89
N ILE A 103 -4.13 14.04 7.24
CA ILE A 103 -2.72 14.46 7.23
C ILE A 103 -2.25 14.73 5.81
N GLN A 104 -1.14 15.44 5.65
CA GLN A 104 -0.49 15.64 4.37
C GLN A 104 0.44 14.47 4.06
N ALA A 105 0.52 14.08 2.78
CA ALA A 105 1.45 13.06 2.34
C ALA A 105 2.91 13.56 2.48
N ASP A 106 3.70 12.87 3.28
CA ASP A 106 5.14 13.06 3.39
C ASP A 106 5.83 11.74 3.05
N PHE A 107 6.29 11.62 1.80
CA PHE A 107 6.84 10.37 1.28
C PHE A 107 8.21 10.07 1.89
N LEU A 108 8.31 8.93 2.55
CA LEU A 108 9.57 8.42 3.13
C LEU A 108 10.40 7.65 2.10
N TYR A 109 9.74 7.06 1.10
CA TYR A 109 10.35 6.37 -0.02
C TYR A 109 9.80 6.96 -1.32
N ASP A 110 10.69 7.25 -2.26
CA ASP A 110 10.27 7.78 -3.56
C ASP A 110 9.91 6.62 -4.51
N GLY A 111 8.68 6.64 -5.01
CA GLY A 111 8.12 5.60 -5.88
C GLY A 111 7.32 4.52 -5.14
N ILE A 112 7.05 3.43 -5.86
CA ILE A 112 6.32 2.27 -5.33
C ILE A 112 7.29 1.36 -4.60
N PHE A 113 7.08 1.18 -3.31
CA PHE A 113 7.96 0.36 -2.48
C PHE A 113 7.69 -1.14 -2.62
N PHE A 114 6.40 -1.52 -2.74
CA PHE A 114 5.96 -2.91 -2.76
C PHE A 114 4.76 -3.06 -3.69
N LEU A 115 4.59 -4.22 -4.32
CA LEU A 115 3.45 -4.50 -5.18
C LEU A 115 2.84 -5.85 -4.83
N THR A 116 1.52 -5.88 -4.69
CA THR A 116 0.77 -7.10 -4.42
C THR A 116 -0.46 -7.23 -5.30
N GLN A 117 -0.93 -8.46 -5.45
CA GLN A 117 -2.25 -8.76 -5.97
C GLN A 117 -2.99 -9.61 -4.94
N ALA A 118 -4.18 -9.19 -4.57
CA ALA A 118 -5.02 -9.90 -3.61
C ALA A 118 -6.46 -9.96 -4.07
N VAL A 119 -7.09 -11.10 -3.93
CA VAL A 119 -8.55 -11.20 -4.04
C VAL A 119 -9.15 -10.67 -2.76
N THR A 120 -10.04 -9.69 -2.88
CA THR A 120 -10.70 -9.07 -1.75
C THR A 120 -11.59 -10.04 -0.99
N VAL A 121 -11.74 -9.82 0.31
CA VAL A 121 -12.44 -10.73 1.23
C VAL A 121 -13.55 -10.03 2.00
N ASN A 122 -14.34 -10.82 2.74
CA ASN A 122 -15.42 -10.35 3.61
C ASN A 122 -16.44 -9.47 2.85
N LEU A 123 -16.78 -8.30 3.36
CA LEU A 123 -17.77 -7.41 2.74
C LEU A 123 -17.25 -6.70 1.48
N THR A 124 -15.96 -6.84 1.17
CA THR A 124 -15.34 -6.33 -0.07
C THR A 124 -15.12 -7.43 -1.11
N ALA A 125 -15.47 -8.68 -0.82
CA ALA A 125 -15.17 -9.83 -1.68
C ALA A 125 -15.76 -9.70 -3.09
N GLY A 126 -15.01 -10.13 -4.10
CA GLY A 126 -15.50 -10.26 -5.48
C GLY A 126 -14.58 -9.69 -6.56
N HIS A 127 -13.48 -9.01 -6.19
CA HIS A 127 -12.55 -8.43 -7.16
C HIS A 127 -11.09 -8.66 -6.75
N THR A 128 -10.17 -8.32 -7.65
CA THR A 128 -8.74 -8.39 -7.41
C THR A 128 -8.16 -6.99 -7.35
N ASP A 129 -7.60 -6.63 -6.21
CA ASP A 129 -6.82 -5.42 -6.06
C ASP A 129 -5.38 -5.67 -6.50
N VAL A 130 -4.91 -4.84 -7.42
CA VAL A 130 -3.48 -4.70 -7.73
C VAL A 130 -2.98 -3.51 -6.93
N SER A 131 -2.41 -3.78 -5.77
CA SER A 131 -2.06 -2.76 -4.80
C SER A 131 -0.63 -2.26 -5.00
N LEU A 132 -0.50 -0.97 -5.22
CA LEU A 132 0.75 -0.22 -5.32
C LEU A 132 1.02 0.42 -3.96
N TRP A 133 2.02 -0.09 -3.23
CA TRP A 133 2.29 0.30 -1.85
C TRP A 133 3.32 1.41 -1.78
N TYR A 134 2.90 2.56 -1.25
CA TYR A 134 3.76 3.70 -0.96
C TYR A 134 4.10 3.77 0.51
N VAL A 135 5.19 4.46 0.85
CA VAL A 135 5.62 4.64 2.25
C VAL A 135 5.65 6.11 2.58
N LEU A 136 4.84 6.48 3.57
CA LEU A 136 4.77 7.83 4.12
C LEU A 136 5.39 7.86 5.52
N LYS A 137 5.79 9.03 5.99
CA LYS A 137 6.21 9.23 7.39
C LYS A 137 5.24 10.14 8.13
N ALA A 138 5.05 9.84 9.41
CA ALA A 138 4.37 10.71 10.36
C ALA A 138 4.93 10.51 11.77
N ASP A 139 4.56 11.38 12.71
CA ASP A 139 4.88 11.27 14.13
C ASP A 139 3.78 10.49 14.83
N SER A 140 4.10 9.34 15.41
CA SER A 140 3.14 8.49 16.13
C SER A 140 2.60 9.11 17.42
N ASN A 141 3.24 10.18 17.91
CA ASN A 141 2.80 10.93 19.08
C ASN A 141 1.85 12.09 18.71
N ALA A 142 1.75 12.43 17.43
CA ALA A 142 0.83 13.45 16.96
C ALA A 142 -0.61 12.89 16.91
N PRO A 143 -1.63 13.70 17.26
CA PRO A 143 -3.01 13.28 17.13
C PRO A 143 -3.36 13.04 15.67
N LEU A 144 -4.00 11.89 15.39
CA LEU A 144 -4.46 11.52 14.06
C LEU A 144 -5.99 11.49 14.07
N GLN A 145 -6.60 12.03 13.02
CA GLN A 145 -8.02 11.90 12.75
C GLN A 145 -8.22 10.85 11.66
N TYR A 146 -9.24 10.03 11.78
CA TYR A 146 -9.57 9.02 10.76
C TYR A 146 -11.04 9.11 10.37
N ASP A 147 -11.38 8.58 9.20
CA ASP A 147 -12.76 8.52 8.75
C ASP A 147 -13.53 7.40 9.49
N PRO A 148 -14.48 7.75 10.39
CA PRO A 148 -15.28 6.77 11.11
C PRO A 148 -16.31 6.04 10.22
N GLY A 149 -16.50 6.47 8.97
CA GLY A 149 -17.32 5.80 7.98
C GLY A 149 -16.64 4.57 7.36
N GLU A 150 -15.31 4.53 7.39
CA GLU A 150 -14.52 3.45 6.82
C GLU A 150 -13.77 2.61 7.86
N PHE A 151 -13.36 3.21 8.98
CA PHE A 151 -12.52 2.60 10.01
C PHE A 151 -13.17 2.59 11.38
N ASN A 152 -13.00 1.47 12.12
CA ASN A 152 -13.32 1.40 13.55
C ASN A 152 -12.30 2.13 14.40
N GLY A 153 -11.07 2.28 13.90
CA GLY A 153 -9.97 2.91 14.60
C GLY A 153 -8.63 2.68 13.90
N TYR A 154 -7.58 3.12 14.55
CA TYR A 154 -6.20 2.91 14.11
C TYR A 154 -5.31 2.51 15.29
N LYS A 155 -4.17 1.87 15.00
CA LYS A 155 -3.14 1.56 15.98
C LYS A 155 -1.76 1.64 15.34
N TRP A 156 -0.81 2.15 16.10
CA TRP A 156 0.60 2.08 15.79
C TRP A 156 1.20 0.78 16.34
N PHE A 157 1.73 -0.05 15.47
CA PHE A 157 2.36 -1.33 15.78
C PHE A 157 3.87 -1.21 15.63
N SER A 158 4.64 -1.95 16.42
CA SER A 158 6.02 -2.23 16.03
C SER A 158 6.07 -3.26 14.90
N PRO A 159 7.15 -3.33 14.12
CA PRO A 159 7.34 -4.39 13.13
C PRO A 159 7.21 -5.80 13.73
N GLU A 160 7.72 -6.00 14.94
CA GLU A 160 7.65 -7.27 15.68
C GLU A 160 6.21 -7.62 16.04
N GLU A 161 5.44 -6.67 16.58
CA GLU A 161 4.01 -6.86 16.88
C GLU A 161 3.22 -7.29 15.64
N ILE A 162 3.53 -6.70 14.44
CA ILE A 162 2.87 -7.11 13.18
C ILE A 162 3.26 -8.55 12.85
N LEU A 163 4.55 -8.89 12.90
CA LEU A 163 5.02 -10.24 12.55
C LEU A 163 4.53 -11.33 13.52
N GLU A 164 4.22 -10.99 14.76
CA GLU A 164 3.61 -11.87 15.76
C GLU A 164 2.08 -11.96 15.65
N THR A 165 1.45 -10.98 15.01
CA THR A 165 -0.01 -11.00 14.82
C THR A 165 -0.39 -12.05 13.77
N PRO A 166 -1.38 -12.93 14.05
CA PRO A 166 -1.86 -13.90 13.06
C PRO A 166 -2.26 -13.23 11.74
N ILE A 167 -1.77 -13.79 10.63
CA ILE A 167 -1.93 -13.17 9.30
C ILE A 167 -3.41 -13.05 8.87
N GLU A 168 -4.28 -13.92 9.37
CA GLU A 168 -5.71 -13.90 9.13
C GLU A 168 -6.43 -12.68 9.73
N LYS A 169 -5.75 -11.89 10.56
CA LYS A 169 -6.22 -10.61 11.10
C LYS A 169 -5.68 -9.40 10.36
N LEU A 170 -4.79 -9.62 9.42
CA LEU A 170 -4.02 -8.61 8.70
C LEU A 170 -4.28 -8.67 7.20
N ASP A 171 -3.84 -7.65 6.48
CA ASP A 171 -3.64 -7.79 5.02
C ASP A 171 -2.75 -9.01 4.75
N PRO A 172 -3.09 -9.89 3.78
CA PRO A 172 -2.38 -11.16 3.56
C PRO A 172 -0.91 -11.00 3.16
N HIS A 173 -0.50 -9.80 2.77
CA HIS A 173 0.86 -9.49 2.35
C HIS A 173 1.63 -8.62 3.34
N LEU A 174 1.01 -8.22 4.45
CA LEU A 174 1.61 -7.27 5.38
C LEU A 174 2.90 -7.80 6.03
N HIS A 175 2.97 -9.07 6.41
CA HIS A 175 4.22 -9.67 6.92
C HIS A 175 5.37 -9.58 5.91
N ARG A 176 5.07 -9.73 4.61
CA ARG A 176 6.07 -9.61 3.53
C ARG A 176 6.53 -8.17 3.36
N PHE A 177 5.60 -7.22 3.41
CA PHE A 177 5.93 -5.80 3.41
C PHE A 177 6.86 -5.44 4.58
N VAL A 178 6.53 -5.86 5.80
CA VAL A 178 7.33 -5.57 7.00
C VAL A 178 8.74 -6.14 6.89
N LYS A 179 8.88 -7.38 6.40
CA LYS A 179 10.21 -7.99 6.16
C LYS A 179 11.02 -7.20 5.14
N LYS A 180 10.40 -6.74 4.04
CA LYS A 180 11.05 -5.88 3.04
C LYS A 180 11.48 -4.55 3.65
N TRP A 181 10.63 -3.95 4.48
CA TRP A 181 10.91 -2.69 5.16
C TRP A 181 12.09 -2.81 6.12
N ILE A 182 12.15 -3.86 6.94
CA ILE A 182 13.28 -4.13 7.85
C ILE A 182 14.57 -4.25 7.05
N ALA A 183 14.61 -5.08 6.02
CA ALA A 183 15.79 -5.26 5.18
C ALA A 183 16.26 -3.97 4.50
N HIS A 184 15.30 -3.14 4.04
CA HIS A 184 15.62 -1.83 3.45
C HIS A 184 16.27 -0.88 4.46
N ARG A 185 15.77 -0.82 5.70
CA ARG A 185 16.35 -0.01 6.76
C ARG A 185 17.76 -0.45 7.13
N GLU A 186 17.97 -1.75 7.34
CA GLU A 186 19.28 -2.31 7.67
C GLU A 186 20.33 -2.00 6.59
N ALA A 187 19.94 -2.06 5.32
CA ALA A 187 20.82 -1.67 4.22
C ALA A 187 21.17 -0.17 4.26
N SER A 188 20.18 0.69 4.53
CA SER A 188 20.37 2.14 4.60
C SER A 188 21.25 2.56 5.79
N ASP A 189 21.09 1.92 6.93
CA ASP A 189 21.91 2.17 8.14
C ASP A 189 23.37 1.71 7.93
N SER A 190 23.59 0.64 7.18
CA SER A 190 24.91 0.12 6.85
C SER A 190 25.69 1.09 5.95
N ASP A 191 25.03 1.75 5.00
CA ASP A 191 25.65 2.73 4.10
C ASP A 191 26.02 4.05 4.81
N HIS A 192 25.37 4.41 5.91
CA HIS A 192 25.67 5.61 6.70
C HIS A 192 26.70 5.38 7.83
N GLY A 193 27.02 4.12 8.13
CA GLY A 193 27.99 3.73 9.17
C GLY A 193 29.46 3.70 8.72
N ILE A 194 29.74 3.96 7.43
CA ILE A 194 31.11 3.92 6.83
C ILE A 194 31.58 5.36 6.52
N LYS A 195 31.54 6.25 7.51
CA LYS A 195 32.22 7.56 7.40
C LYS A 195 33.03 7.87 8.64
#